data_78d07f7966e1e90942f58b3a24479311
#
_entry.id   78d07f7966e1e90942f58b3a24479311
#
_cell.length_a   1.000
_cell.length_b   1.000
_cell.length_c   1.000
_cell.angle_alpha   90.00
_cell.angle_beta   90.00
_cell.angle_gamma   90.00
#
_symmetry.space_group_name_H-M   'P 1'
#
loop_
_entity.id
_entity.type
_entity.pdbx_description
1 polymer ?
#
loop_
_entity_poly.entity_id
_entity_poly.type
_entity_poly.pdbx_seq_one_letter_code
_entity_poly.pdbx_strand_id
1 'polypeptide(L)'
;MKIYYDEDANLDIIRNLKVTIIGYGSQGHAHANNLHDSGVDITVGLRKGSASWEKAKSAGLKVSSVEDSVKGSDFVMILAPDEFQSDLYSKKIEPNLKEGVILAFAHGFNIHFGKIKPTDDISVVMIAPKGPGHTVRSTYVSGGGVPSLIAIYRDSIFAKDFNAKDVALSYACLLYTSPSPRDTG
;
A
#
# COMPACT_ATOMS: atom_id res chain seq x y z
N MET A 1 -15.21 -16.66 7.35
CA MET A 1 -14.48 -15.65 6.54
C MET A 1 -15.51 -14.85 5.77
N LYS A 2 -15.46 -13.52 5.85
CA LYS A 2 -16.38 -12.66 5.09
C LYS A 2 -15.76 -12.37 3.71
N ILE A 3 -16.56 -12.46 2.66
CA ILE A 3 -16.16 -12.14 1.29
C ILE A 3 -16.69 -10.74 0.98
N TYR A 4 -15.88 -9.91 0.35
CA TYR A 4 -16.22 -8.58 -0.10
C TYR A 4 -16.06 -8.49 -1.61
N TYR A 5 -16.92 -7.72 -2.25
CA TYR A 5 -16.92 -7.44 -3.68
C TYR A 5 -16.66 -5.95 -3.92
N ASP A 6 -16.47 -5.55 -5.17
CA ASP A 6 -16.17 -4.17 -5.54
C ASP A 6 -17.26 -3.19 -5.08
N GLU A 7 -18.52 -3.63 -5.07
CA GLU A 7 -19.67 -2.85 -4.57
C GLU A 7 -19.63 -2.59 -3.05
N ASP A 8 -18.85 -3.35 -2.30
CA ASP A 8 -18.65 -3.15 -0.85
C ASP A 8 -17.61 -2.07 -0.51
N ALA A 9 -16.91 -1.54 -1.51
CA ALA A 9 -15.82 -0.60 -1.32
C ALA A 9 -16.13 0.76 -1.94
N ASN A 10 -15.76 1.82 -1.24
CA ASN A 10 -15.73 3.17 -1.79
C ASN A 10 -14.33 3.46 -2.34
N LEU A 11 -14.19 3.45 -3.66
CA LEU A 11 -12.91 3.61 -4.35
C LEU A 11 -12.32 5.02 -4.19
N ASP A 12 -13.15 6.02 -3.91
CA ASP A 12 -12.69 7.39 -3.74
C ASP A 12 -11.92 7.61 -2.44
N ILE A 13 -12.08 6.73 -1.45
CA ILE A 13 -11.36 6.84 -0.18
C ILE A 13 -9.86 6.88 -0.43
N ILE A 14 -9.30 5.85 -1.05
CA ILE A 14 -7.85 5.76 -1.27
C ILE A 14 -7.35 6.78 -2.31
N ARG A 15 -8.19 7.18 -3.27
CA ARG A 15 -7.85 8.22 -4.27
C ARG A 15 -7.64 9.59 -3.63
N ASN A 16 -8.27 9.87 -2.50
CA ASN A 16 -8.15 11.12 -1.75
C ASN A 16 -7.03 11.09 -0.70
N LEU A 17 -6.31 9.99 -0.58
CA LEU A 17 -5.21 9.82 0.36
C LEU A 17 -3.85 9.93 -0.33
N LYS A 18 -2.84 10.39 0.41
CA LYS A 18 -1.44 10.29 0.00
C LYS A 18 -0.91 8.93 0.39
N VAL A 19 -0.56 8.12 -0.61
CA VAL A 19 -0.12 6.74 -0.46
C VAL A 19 1.35 6.61 -0.75
N THR A 20 2.09 6.01 0.17
CA THR A 20 3.49 5.65 -0.01
C THR A 20 3.65 4.13 -0.13
N ILE A 21 4.38 3.70 -1.13
CA ILE A 21 4.83 2.31 -1.30
C ILE A 21 6.32 2.24 -0.99
N ILE A 22 6.70 1.46 0.00
CA ILE A 22 8.10 1.23 0.38
C ILE A 22 8.60 -0.05 -0.29
N GLY A 23 9.53 0.11 -1.21
CA GLY A 23 10.06 -0.99 -2.03
C GLY A 23 9.47 -1.02 -3.43
N TYR A 24 10.23 -1.57 -4.39
CA TYR A 24 9.84 -1.67 -5.79
C TYR A 24 10.32 -2.99 -6.41
N GLY A 25 10.23 -4.06 -5.62
CA GLY A 25 10.35 -5.43 -6.10
C GLY A 25 9.09 -5.87 -6.86
N SER A 26 8.87 -7.17 -7.01
CA SER A 26 7.73 -7.68 -7.79
C SER A 26 6.37 -7.16 -7.29
N GLN A 27 6.12 -7.21 -5.98
CA GLN A 27 4.87 -6.69 -5.40
C GLN A 27 4.83 -5.16 -5.43
N GLY A 28 5.91 -4.49 -5.05
CA GLY A 28 5.98 -3.02 -5.06
C GLY A 28 5.73 -2.43 -6.43
N HIS A 29 6.31 -3.02 -7.47
CA HIS A 29 6.05 -2.67 -8.87
C HIS A 29 4.55 -2.79 -9.22
N ALA A 30 3.93 -3.93 -8.89
CA ALA A 30 2.53 -4.18 -9.20
C ALA A 30 1.60 -3.21 -8.45
N HIS A 31 1.76 -3.07 -7.14
CA HIS A 31 0.96 -2.17 -6.32
C HIS A 31 1.07 -0.71 -6.78
N ALA A 32 2.30 -0.20 -6.92
CA ALA A 32 2.53 1.18 -7.29
C ALA A 32 1.93 1.53 -8.66
N ASN A 33 2.14 0.69 -9.67
CA ASN A 33 1.63 0.96 -11.01
C ASN A 33 0.12 0.79 -11.11
N ASN A 34 -0.47 -0.24 -10.50
CA ASN A 34 -1.92 -0.46 -10.53
C ASN A 34 -2.66 0.71 -9.85
N LEU A 35 -2.21 1.12 -8.67
CA LEU A 35 -2.82 2.24 -7.95
C LEU A 35 -2.62 3.58 -8.69
N HIS A 36 -1.44 3.81 -9.25
CA HIS A 36 -1.17 4.99 -10.07
C HIS A 36 -2.10 5.05 -11.28
N ASP A 37 -2.23 3.95 -12.02
CA ASP A 37 -3.14 3.86 -13.17
C ASP A 37 -4.62 4.00 -12.77
N SER A 38 -4.95 3.72 -11.52
CA SER A 38 -6.29 3.91 -10.94
C SER A 38 -6.54 5.31 -10.36
N GLY A 39 -5.60 6.24 -10.50
CA GLY A 39 -5.75 7.64 -10.10
C GLY A 39 -5.41 7.92 -8.63
N VAL A 40 -4.63 7.07 -7.97
CA VAL A 40 -4.17 7.28 -6.59
C VAL A 40 -2.88 8.12 -6.59
N ASP A 41 -2.76 9.04 -5.63
CA ASP A 41 -1.52 9.82 -5.43
C ASP A 41 -0.46 8.94 -4.76
N ILE A 42 0.41 8.32 -5.59
CA ILE A 42 1.45 7.38 -5.18
C ILE A 42 2.82 8.03 -5.15
N THR A 43 3.55 7.80 -4.06
CA THR A 43 5.00 8.04 -3.97
C THR A 43 5.69 6.72 -3.61
N VAL A 44 6.75 6.38 -4.33
CA VAL A 44 7.57 5.20 -4.05
C VAL A 44 8.77 5.62 -3.21
N GLY A 45 8.89 5.05 -2.02
CA GLY A 45 10.03 5.27 -1.11
C GLY A 45 11.13 4.26 -1.36
N LEU A 46 12.30 4.72 -1.75
CA LEU A 46 13.44 3.88 -2.13
C LEU A 46 14.77 4.46 -1.64
N ARG A 47 15.81 3.63 -1.64
CA ARG A 47 17.17 4.10 -1.44
C ARG A 47 17.62 4.90 -2.66
N LYS A 48 18.04 6.12 -2.44
CA LYS A 48 18.56 7.01 -3.50
C LYS A 48 19.68 6.33 -4.30
N GLY A 49 19.59 6.42 -5.60
CA GLY A 49 20.58 5.82 -6.54
C GLY A 49 20.49 4.32 -6.69
N SER A 50 19.47 3.65 -6.15
CA SER A 50 19.25 2.22 -6.40
C SER A 50 18.72 1.96 -7.83
N ALA A 51 18.91 0.74 -8.34
CA ALA A 51 18.36 0.35 -9.63
C ALA A 51 16.81 0.45 -9.65
N SER A 52 16.16 0.19 -8.53
CA SER A 52 14.70 0.35 -8.38
C SER A 52 14.26 1.80 -8.48
N TRP A 53 15.09 2.74 -8.02
CA TRP A 53 14.83 4.18 -8.12
C TRP A 53 14.64 4.62 -9.58
N GLU A 54 15.58 4.24 -10.45
CA GLU A 54 15.50 4.60 -11.86
C GLU A 54 14.36 3.88 -12.58
N LYS A 55 14.08 2.62 -12.22
CA LYS A 55 12.94 1.87 -12.77
C LYS A 55 11.62 2.51 -12.44
N ALA A 56 11.39 2.87 -11.19
CA ALA A 56 10.14 3.52 -10.74
C ALA A 56 9.96 4.90 -11.38
N LYS A 57 11.04 5.68 -11.46
CA LYS A 57 11.04 6.99 -12.11
C LYS A 57 10.74 6.88 -13.61
N SER A 58 11.31 5.91 -14.30
CA SER A 58 11.07 5.66 -15.72
C SER A 58 9.62 5.20 -15.99
N ALA A 59 8.95 4.60 -15.01
CA ALA A 59 7.54 4.25 -15.09
C ALA A 59 6.59 5.45 -14.85
N GLY A 60 7.13 6.66 -14.65
CA GLY A 60 6.34 7.87 -14.42
C GLY A 60 5.89 8.07 -12.97
N LEU A 61 6.39 7.29 -12.03
CA LEU A 61 6.04 7.39 -10.62
C LEU A 61 6.85 8.47 -9.90
N LYS A 62 6.26 9.09 -8.89
CA LYS A 62 7.00 9.93 -7.94
C LYS A 62 7.90 9.03 -7.09
N VAL A 63 9.18 9.35 -6.99
CA VAL A 63 10.16 8.61 -6.21
C VAL A 63 10.84 9.54 -5.22
N SER A 64 11.01 9.09 -3.98
CA SER A 64 11.66 9.84 -2.92
C SER A 64 12.46 8.90 -2.01
N SER A 65 13.30 9.46 -1.13
CA SER A 65 13.91 8.67 -0.05
C SER A 65 12.82 8.04 0.82
N VAL A 66 13.13 6.97 1.53
CA VAL A 66 12.15 6.33 2.43
C VAL A 66 11.65 7.34 3.46
N GLU A 67 12.57 8.07 4.07
CA GLU A 67 12.28 9.09 5.10
C GLU A 67 11.35 10.19 4.60
N ASP A 68 11.63 10.71 3.42
CA ASP A 68 10.84 11.82 2.86
C ASP A 68 9.50 11.33 2.28
N SER A 69 9.45 10.11 1.75
CA SER A 69 8.24 9.55 1.17
C SER A 69 7.13 9.32 2.21
N VAL A 70 7.49 9.00 3.45
CA VAL A 70 6.50 8.74 4.51
C VAL A 70 6.03 10.01 5.22
N LYS A 71 6.77 11.11 5.11
CA LYS A 71 6.34 12.39 5.68
C LYS A 71 5.03 12.86 5.06
N GLY A 72 4.02 13.07 5.89
CA GLY A 72 2.70 13.52 5.43
C GLY A 72 1.87 12.46 4.72
N SER A 73 2.32 11.23 4.58
CA SER A 73 1.53 10.13 4.03
C SER A 73 0.36 9.76 4.94
N ASP A 74 -0.76 9.43 4.32
CA ASP A 74 -1.96 8.94 5.01
C ASP A 74 -1.96 7.42 5.11
N PHE A 75 -1.32 6.76 4.16
CA PHE A 75 -1.23 5.31 4.03
C PHE A 75 0.18 4.91 3.59
N VAL A 76 0.81 3.99 4.31
CA VAL A 76 2.15 3.48 4.00
C VAL A 76 2.11 1.97 3.87
N MET A 77 2.37 1.45 2.67
CA MET A 77 2.49 0.02 2.37
C MET A 77 3.96 -0.39 2.34
N ILE A 78 4.36 -1.29 3.22
CA ILE A 78 5.74 -1.79 3.28
C ILE A 78 5.84 -3.09 2.47
N LEU A 79 6.56 -3.01 1.35
CA LEU A 79 6.80 -4.12 0.42
C LEU A 79 8.30 -4.42 0.21
N ALA A 80 9.14 -3.94 1.11
CA ALA A 80 10.53 -4.39 1.20
C ALA A 80 10.59 -5.85 1.68
N PRO A 81 11.69 -6.58 1.42
CA PRO A 81 11.87 -7.95 1.93
C PRO A 81 11.75 -8.00 3.46
N ASP A 82 11.10 -9.05 3.98
CA ASP A 82 10.73 -9.19 5.40
C ASP A 82 11.92 -9.03 6.36
N GLU A 83 13.08 -9.55 5.98
CA GLU A 83 14.30 -9.49 6.79
C GLU A 83 14.83 -8.07 7.01
N PHE A 84 14.51 -7.14 6.12
CA PHE A 84 14.96 -5.74 6.21
C PHE A 84 13.90 -4.81 6.81
N GLN A 85 12.64 -5.24 6.90
CA GLN A 85 11.54 -4.35 7.28
C GLN A 85 11.67 -3.80 8.69
N SER A 86 12.11 -4.60 9.67
CA SER A 86 12.24 -4.16 11.06
C SER A 86 13.24 -3.00 11.22
N ASP A 87 14.42 -3.14 10.61
CA ASP A 87 15.45 -2.11 10.63
C ASP A 87 15.01 -0.86 9.86
N LEU A 88 14.40 -1.06 8.71
CA LEU A 88 13.89 0.02 7.87
C LEU A 88 12.79 0.80 8.59
N TYR A 89 11.87 0.08 9.26
CA TYR A 89 10.80 0.67 10.04
C TYR A 89 11.36 1.54 11.18
N SER A 90 12.17 0.97 12.06
CA SER A 90 12.68 1.67 13.24
C SER A 90 13.58 2.85 12.92
N LYS A 91 14.40 2.76 11.87
CA LYS A 91 15.38 3.78 11.53
C LYS A 91 14.87 4.88 10.61
N LYS A 92 13.93 4.56 9.72
CA LYS A 92 13.55 5.44 8.60
C LYS A 92 12.06 5.73 8.48
N ILE A 93 11.20 4.80 8.85
CA ILE A 93 9.76 4.94 8.70
C ILE A 93 9.15 5.55 9.96
N GLU A 94 9.25 4.84 11.08
CA GLU A 94 8.61 5.24 12.35
C GLU A 94 8.90 6.68 12.76
N PRO A 95 10.16 7.18 12.73
CA PRO A 95 10.47 8.56 13.13
C PRO A 95 9.83 9.64 12.25
N ASN A 96 9.32 9.28 11.07
CA ASN A 96 8.78 10.21 10.08
C ASN A 96 7.27 10.01 9.83
N LEU A 97 6.62 9.06 10.51
CA LEU A 97 5.18 8.86 10.41
C LEU A 97 4.43 9.97 11.16
N LYS A 98 3.29 10.36 10.60
CA LYS A 98 2.35 11.22 11.31
C LYS A 98 1.35 10.41 12.14
N GLU A 99 0.74 11.02 13.13
CA GLU A 99 -0.37 10.45 13.89
C GLU A 99 -1.54 10.08 12.97
N GLY A 100 -2.17 8.96 13.24
CA GLY A 100 -3.34 8.50 12.49
C GLY A 100 -3.03 7.88 11.12
N VAL A 101 -1.77 7.69 10.76
CA VAL A 101 -1.39 6.99 9.52
C VAL A 101 -1.86 5.54 9.55
N ILE A 102 -2.16 4.99 8.38
CA ILE A 102 -2.44 3.57 8.21
C ILE A 102 -1.17 2.89 7.68
N LEU A 103 -0.63 1.98 8.47
CA LEU A 103 0.52 1.17 8.12
C LEU A 103 0.05 -0.18 7.58
N ALA A 104 0.50 -0.55 6.40
CA ALA A 104 0.06 -1.75 5.73
C ALA A 104 1.23 -2.67 5.35
N PHE A 105 0.93 -3.96 5.36
CA PHE A 105 1.85 -5.04 4.99
C PHE A 105 1.16 -6.00 4.02
N ALA A 106 1.93 -6.63 3.15
CA ALA A 106 1.43 -7.74 2.33
C ALA A 106 1.64 -9.11 3.01
N HIS A 107 2.38 -9.14 4.13
CA HIS A 107 2.65 -10.33 4.93
C HIS A 107 2.68 -10.00 6.43
N GLY A 108 2.06 -10.85 7.25
CA GLY A 108 1.91 -10.59 8.69
C GLY A 108 3.12 -10.92 9.57
N PHE A 109 4.23 -11.40 9.02
CA PHE A 109 5.36 -11.94 9.77
C PHE A 109 5.92 -10.98 10.82
N ASN A 110 6.30 -9.77 10.42
CA ASN A 110 6.96 -8.82 11.33
C ASN A 110 6.05 -8.32 12.46
N ILE A 111 4.75 -8.21 12.20
CA ILE A 111 3.76 -7.85 13.22
C ILE A 111 3.49 -9.05 14.13
N HIS A 112 3.25 -10.23 13.57
CA HIS A 112 2.93 -11.43 14.34
C HIS A 112 4.04 -11.82 15.32
N PHE A 113 5.29 -11.77 14.89
CA PHE A 113 6.44 -12.08 15.73
C PHE A 113 6.98 -10.89 16.54
N GLY A 114 6.27 -9.75 16.55
CA GLY A 114 6.62 -8.57 17.33
C GLY A 114 7.95 -7.93 16.95
N LYS A 115 8.42 -8.13 15.72
CA LYS A 115 9.63 -7.48 15.18
C LYS A 115 9.40 -6.02 14.81
N ILE A 116 8.15 -5.67 14.48
CA ILE A 116 7.67 -4.30 14.30
C ILE A 116 6.52 -4.10 15.28
N LYS A 117 6.61 -3.06 16.11
CA LYS A 117 5.60 -2.72 17.12
C LYS A 117 5.18 -1.27 16.95
N PRO A 118 4.25 -0.99 16.03
CA PRO A 118 3.74 0.36 15.83
C PRO A 118 3.07 0.90 17.08
N THR A 119 3.19 2.19 17.32
CA THR A 119 2.51 2.92 18.40
C THR A 119 0.99 2.90 18.25
N ASP A 120 0.26 3.13 19.32
CA ASP A 120 -1.22 2.96 19.36
C ASP A 120 -1.98 3.99 18.50
N ASP A 121 -1.34 5.08 18.13
CA ASP A 121 -1.86 6.11 17.22
C ASP A 121 -1.85 5.69 15.74
N ILE A 122 -1.27 4.53 15.42
CA ILE A 122 -1.14 4.01 14.05
C ILE A 122 -2.11 2.84 13.85
N SER A 123 -2.94 2.92 12.80
CA SER A 123 -3.72 1.77 12.32
C SER A 123 -2.82 0.78 11.59
N VAL A 124 -3.07 -0.51 11.73
CA VAL A 124 -2.26 -1.56 11.11
C VAL A 124 -3.14 -2.56 10.38
N VAL A 125 -2.88 -2.73 9.09
CA VAL A 125 -3.64 -3.64 8.21
C VAL A 125 -2.71 -4.55 7.41
N MET A 126 -3.25 -5.68 6.96
CA MET A 126 -2.61 -6.54 5.97
C MET A 126 -3.47 -6.61 4.71
N ILE A 127 -2.85 -6.42 3.56
CA ILE A 127 -3.49 -6.57 2.25
C ILE A 127 -2.56 -7.44 1.40
N ALA A 128 -2.95 -8.70 1.22
CA ALA A 128 -2.12 -9.72 0.60
C ALA A 128 -2.77 -10.29 -0.66
N PRO A 129 -2.42 -9.81 -1.86
CA PRO A 129 -2.84 -10.40 -3.12
C PRO A 129 -2.42 -11.87 -3.19
N LYS A 130 -3.31 -12.74 -3.66
CA LYS A 130 -3.08 -14.18 -3.82
C LYS A 130 -2.46 -14.50 -5.17
N GLY A 131 -1.30 -13.91 -5.45
CA GLY A 131 -0.54 -14.14 -6.67
C GLY A 131 0.80 -13.41 -6.64
N PRO A 132 1.78 -13.87 -7.41
CA PRO A 132 3.04 -13.16 -7.57
C PRO A 132 2.83 -11.80 -8.22
N GLY A 133 3.71 -10.84 -7.97
CA GLY A 133 3.54 -9.45 -8.41
C GLY A 133 3.33 -9.29 -9.91
N HIS A 134 4.04 -10.06 -10.75
CA HIS A 134 3.83 -10.02 -12.20
C HIS A 134 2.42 -10.45 -12.61
N THR A 135 1.82 -11.42 -11.91
CA THR A 135 0.43 -11.84 -12.13
C THR A 135 -0.55 -10.75 -11.67
N VAL A 136 -0.32 -10.13 -10.51
CA VAL A 136 -1.12 -9.00 -10.02
C VAL A 136 -1.15 -7.88 -11.08
N ARG A 137 0.00 -7.53 -11.64
CA ARG A 137 0.09 -6.48 -12.66
C ARG A 137 -0.55 -6.90 -13.99
N SER A 138 -0.23 -8.08 -14.52
CA SER A 138 -0.74 -8.53 -15.82
C SER A 138 -2.25 -8.75 -15.82
N THR A 139 -2.79 -9.29 -14.73
CA THR A 139 -4.23 -9.48 -14.57
C THR A 139 -4.97 -8.14 -14.52
N TYR A 140 -4.42 -7.15 -13.79
CA TYR A 140 -4.96 -5.79 -13.77
C TYR A 140 -4.98 -5.17 -15.18
N VAL A 141 -3.87 -5.22 -15.90
CA VAL A 141 -3.77 -4.66 -17.26
C VAL A 141 -4.75 -5.30 -18.23
N SER A 142 -5.05 -6.59 -18.05
CA SER A 142 -6.04 -7.31 -18.86
C SER A 142 -7.50 -7.11 -18.40
N GLY A 143 -7.74 -6.24 -17.40
CA GLY A 143 -9.09 -5.92 -16.91
C GLY A 143 -9.67 -6.92 -15.92
N GLY A 144 -8.83 -7.79 -15.36
CA GLY A 144 -9.21 -8.73 -14.31
C GLY A 144 -8.63 -8.37 -12.95
N GLY A 145 -8.81 -9.23 -11.97
CA GLY A 145 -8.29 -9.05 -10.62
C GLY A 145 -7.83 -10.34 -9.96
N VAL A 146 -6.85 -10.19 -9.08
CA VAL A 146 -6.35 -11.29 -8.23
C VAL A 146 -6.96 -11.13 -6.84
N PRO A 147 -7.61 -12.15 -6.26
CA PRO A 147 -8.18 -12.05 -4.92
C PRO A 147 -7.14 -11.64 -3.87
N SER A 148 -7.50 -10.80 -2.89
CA SER A 148 -6.65 -10.46 -1.75
C SER A 148 -7.25 -10.88 -0.43
N LEU A 149 -6.37 -11.24 0.48
CA LEU A 149 -6.69 -11.38 1.89
C LEU A 149 -6.51 -10.02 2.58
N ILE A 150 -7.52 -9.59 3.33
CA ILE A 150 -7.48 -8.39 4.15
C ILE A 150 -7.61 -8.79 5.61
N ALA A 151 -6.73 -8.27 6.45
CA ALA A 151 -6.81 -8.40 7.90
C ALA A 151 -6.58 -7.04 8.56
N ILE A 152 -7.40 -6.73 9.56
CA ILE A 152 -7.24 -5.54 10.39
C ILE A 152 -6.62 -5.99 11.71
N TYR A 153 -5.36 -5.62 11.93
CA TYR A 153 -4.67 -5.90 13.18
C TYR A 153 -5.06 -4.88 14.25
N ARG A 154 -5.12 -3.60 13.86
CA ARG A 154 -5.55 -2.51 14.74
C ARG A 154 -6.16 -1.38 13.93
N ASP A 155 -7.29 -0.87 14.42
CA ASP A 155 -7.92 0.35 13.94
C ASP A 155 -7.75 1.44 15.00
N SER A 156 -6.91 2.43 14.73
CA SER A 156 -6.58 3.46 15.70
C SER A 156 -7.72 4.47 15.82
N ILE A 157 -8.02 4.89 17.04
CA ILE A 157 -8.97 5.98 17.33
C ILE A 157 -8.49 7.34 16.79
N PHE A 158 -7.23 7.47 16.43
CA PHE A 158 -6.65 8.69 15.86
C PHE A 158 -6.81 8.78 14.35
N ALA A 159 -7.32 7.75 13.69
CA ALA A 159 -7.70 7.80 12.27
C ALA A 159 -8.93 8.71 12.12
N LYS A 160 -8.75 9.87 11.45
CA LYS A 160 -9.73 10.99 11.56
C LYS A 160 -10.94 10.84 10.64
N ASP A 161 -10.79 10.29 9.45
CA ASP A 161 -11.82 10.42 8.41
C ASP A 161 -12.40 9.07 7.97
N PHE A 162 -11.63 7.97 8.07
CA PHE A 162 -12.05 6.65 7.63
C PHE A 162 -11.50 5.56 8.55
N ASN A 163 -12.29 4.51 8.78
CA ASN A 163 -11.78 3.35 9.49
C ASN A 163 -10.80 2.53 8.61
N ALA A 164 -9.90 1.83 9.25
CA ALA A 164 -8.85 1.08 8.58
C ALA A 164 -9.38 0.02 7.60
N LYS A 165 -10.55 -0.56 7.89
CA LYS A 165 -11.19 -1.55 7.02
C LYS A 165 -11.64 -0.95 5.70
N ASP A 166 -12.31 0.19 5.71
CA ASP A 166 -12.83 0.82 4.50
C ASP A 166 -11.69 1.31 3.60
N VAL A 167 -10.60 1.82 4.21
CA VAL A 167 -9.37 2.17 3.48
C VAL A 167 -8.72 0.93 2.86
N ALA A 168 -8.60 -0.15 3.61
CA ALA A 168 -8.02 -1.41 3.10
C ALA A 168 -8.84 -2.02 1.96
N LEU A 169 -10.17 -1.96 2.04
CA LEU A 169 -11.06 -2.39 0.95
C LEU A 169 -10.89 -1.52 -0.28
N SER A 170 -10.87 -0.19 -0.13
CA SER A 170 -10.65 0.76 -1.21
C SER A 170 -9.31 0.51 -1.92
N TYR A 171 -8.23 0.35 -1.15
CA TYR A 171 -6.90 0.01 -1.67
C TYR A 171 -6.93 -1.32 -2.45
N ALA A 172 -7.49 -2.36 -1.84
CA ALA A 172 -7.53 -3.68 -2.43
C ALA A 172 -8.31 -3.69 -3.76
N CYS A 173 -9.46 -3.03 -3.83
CA CYS A 173 -10.25 -2.97 -5.06
C CYS A 173 -9.50 -2.28 -6.20
N LEU A 174 -8.83 -1.16 -5.96
CA LEU A 174 -8.04 -0.48 -6.99
C LEU A 174 -6.74 -1.21 -7.36
N LEU A 175 -6.31 -2.13 -6.52
CA LEU A 175 -5.19 -3.01 -6.85
C LEU A 175 -5.58 -4.10 -7.86
N TYR A 176 -6.85 -4.49 -7.89
CA TYR A 176 -7.33 -5.61 -8.70
C TYR A 176 -7.94 -5.23 -10.03
N THR A 177 -8.78 -4.17 -10.03
CA THR A 177 -9.63 -3.86 -11.19
C THR A 177 -9.13 -2.61 -11.88
N SER A 178 -8.87 -2.72 -13.19
CA SER A 178 -8.86 -1.56 -14.06
C SER A 178 -10.26 -0.93 -14.00
N PRO A 179 -10.39 0.40 -13.81
CA PRO A 179 -11.67 1.04 -13.97
C PRO A 179 -12.25 0.64 -15.34
N SER A 180 -13.46 0.11 -15.33
CA SER A 180 -14.15 -0.21 -16.58
C SER A 180 -14.24 1.07 -17.42
N PRO A 181 -14.06 1.01 -18.75
CA PRO A 181 -14.31 2.17 -19.61
C PRO A 181 -15.71 2.79 -19.48
N ARG A 182 -16.62 2.11 -18.78
CA ARG A 182 -17.97 2.60 -18.47
C ARG A 182 -18.03 3.55 -17.28
N ASP A 183 -16.98 3.62 -16.45
CA ASP A 183 -16.91 4.46 -15.22
C ASP A 183 -16.22 5.80 -15.48
N THR A 184 -15.83 6.11 -16.71
CA THR A 184 -15.26 7.38 -17.15
C THR A 184 -16.29 8.28 -17.85
N GLY A 185 -17.56 8.18 -17.42
CA GLY A 185 -18.63 9.03 -17.87
C GLY A 185 -18.80 10.28 -17.00
#